data_9d6b3cb0a9e4b0a3d2d5988b58af98fa
#
_entry.id   9d6b3cb0a9e4b0a3d2d5988b58af98fa
#
_cell.length_a   1.000
_cell.length_b   1.000
_cell.length_c   1.000
_cell.angle_alpha   90.00
_cell.angle_beta   90.00
_cell.angle_gamma   90.00
#
_symmetry.space_group_name_H-M   'P 1'
#
loop_
_entity.id
_entity.type
_entity.pdbx_description
1 polymer ?
#
loop_
_entity_poly.entity_id
_entity_poly.type
_entity_poly.pdbx_seq_one_letter_code
_entity_poly.pdbx_strand_id
1 'polypeptide(L)'
;MNKKLYRTGPYADFFSQGVQVGNVLTLAGQLGDSEDGSVPGDIKDQMINCYNNIKIVLSEFDATLDNVIDETWFVTDVNECMENVSEIFDERENIY
;
A
#
# COMPACT_ATOMS: atom_id res chain seq x y z
N MET A 1 16.25 4.91 -20.87
CA MET A 1 15.59 5.42 -19.65
C MET A 1 15.91 4.51 -18.48
N ASN A 2 16.42 5.07 -17.40
CA ASN A 2 16.79 4.27 -16.24
C ASN A 2 15.53 3.79 -15.49
N LYS A 3 15.56 2.54 -15.09
CA LYS A 3 14.45 1.90 -14.38
C LYS A 3 15.00 1.30 -13.07
N LYS A 4 14.38 1.66 -11.95
CA LYS A 4 14.67 1.04 -10.65
C LYS A 4 13.50 0.14 -10.26
N LEU A 5 13.81 -1.11 -9.91
CA LEU A 5 12.83 -2.11 -9.51
C LEU A 5 13.04 -2.49 -8.04
N TYR A 6 11.94 -2.74 -7.34
CA TYR A 6 11.96 -3.33 -6.01
C TYR A 6 11.12 -4.61 -6.02
N ARG A 7 11.76 -5.74 -5.75
CA ARG A 7 11.12 -7.05 -5.72
C ARG A 7 11.44 -7.74 -4.41
N THR A 8 10.40 -8.21 -3.72
CA THR A 8 10.55 -8.92 -2.44
C THR A 8 9.33 -9.80 -2.19
N GLY A 9 9.47 -10.69 -1.20
CA GLY A 9 8.39 -11.55 -0.74
C GLY A 9 8.10 -12.71 -1.70
N PRO A 10 6.96 -13.41 -1.51
CA PRO A 10 6.66 -14.63 -2.25
C PRO A 10 6.41 -14.41 -3.74
N TYR A 11 6.13 -13.19 -4.17
CA TYR A 11 5.83 -12.85 -5.56
C TYR A 11 6.99 -12.20 -6.30
N ALA A 12 8.20 -12.21 -5.72
CA ALA A 12 9.37 -11.52 -6.28
C ALA A 12 9.74 -12.01 -7.68
N ASP A 13 9.47 -13.27 -8.00
CA ASP A 13 9.75 -13.86 -9.32
C ASP A 13 8.70 -13.48 -10.39
N PHE A 14 7.56 -12.93 -9.96
CA PHE A 14 6.42 -12.67 -10.84
C PHE A 14 6.26 -11.19 -11.18
N PHE A 15 6.45 -10.30 -10.20
CA PHE A 15 6.29 -8.87 -10.42
C PHE A 15 7.11 -8.05 -9.43
N SER A 16 7.28 -6.77 -9.73
CA SER A 16 7.95 -5.82 -8.87
C SER A 16 6.95 -5.16 -7.93
N GLN A 17 7.31 -5.00 -6.67
CA GLN A 17 6.50 -4.27 -5.69
C GLN A 17 6.44 -2.79 -6.03
N GLY A 18 7.50 -2.24 -6.57
CA GLY A 18 7.55 -0.87 -7.04
C GLY A 18 8.46 -0.74 -8.25
N VAL A 19 8.15 0.21 -9.11
CA VAL A 19 8.94 0.52 -10.32
C VAL A 19 9.04 2.03 -10.45
N GLN A 20 10.27 2.54 -10.53
CA GLN A 20 10.52 3.95 -10.78
C GLN A 20 11.14 4.13 -12.16
N VAL A 21 10.54 5.01 -12.95
CA VAL A 21 11.07 5.42 -14.25
C VAL A 21 11.10 6.96 -14.26
N GLY A 22 12.30 7.54 -14.26
CA GLY A 22 12.44 8.99 -14.12
C GLY A 22 11.83 9.47 -12.80
N ASN A 23 10.89 10.39 -12.87
CA ASN A 23 10.19 10.94 -11.70
C ASN A 23 8.86 10.23 -11.38
N VAL A 24 8.55 9.16 -12.09
CA VAL A 24 7.29 8.43 -11.89
C VAL A 24 7.57 7.12 -11.16
N LEU A 25 6.88 6.93 -10.05
CA LEU A 25 6.94 5.71 -9.25
C LEU A 25 5.55 5.07 -9.25
N THR A 26 5.48 3.80 -9.62
CA THR A 26 4.24 3.01 -9.53
C THR A 26 4.45 1.84 -8.60
N LEU A 27 3.44 1.52 -7.81
CA LEU A 27 3.46 0.40 -6.89
C LEU A 27 2.46 -0.66 -7.34
N ALA A 28 2.84 -1.94 -7.18
CA ALA A 28 1.89 -3.04 -7.27
C ALA A 28 0.86 -2.93 -6.14
N GLY A 29 -0.28 -3.58 -6.29
CA GLY A 29 -1.28 -3.61 -5.25
C GLY A 29 -0.72 -4.17 -3.94
N GLN A 30 -0.99 -3.49 -2.83
CA GLN A 30 -0.57 -3.91 -1.51
C GLN A 30 -1.78 -4.48 -0.77
N LEU A 31 -1.57 -5.60 -0.10
CA LEU A 31 -2.63 -6.33 0.59
C LEU A 31 -2.76 -5.89 2.04
N GLY A 32 -3.93 -6.17 2.62
CA GLY A 32 -4.20 -5.87 4.03
C GLY A 32 -3.72 -6.96 4.98
N ASP A 33 -2.66 -7.68 4.62
CA ASP A 33 -2.09 -8.73 5.45
C ASP A 33 -1.12 -8.18 6.49
N SER A 34 -1.01 -8.91 7.60
CA SER A 34 -0.04 -8.62 8.65
C SER A 34 1.31 -9.26 8.30
N GLU A 35 2.36 -8.93 9.08
CA GLU A 35 3.71 -9.47 8.83
C GLU A 35 3.76 -10.99 8.83
N ASP A 36 2.93 -11.64 9.64
CA ASP A 36 2.85 -13.10 9.73
C ASP A 36 2.02 -13.74 8.61
N GLY A 37 1.48 -12.92 7.70
CA GLY A 37 0.65 -13.38 6.58
C GLY A 37 -0.82 -13.52 6.90
N SER A 38 -1.24 -13.29 8.15
CA SER A 38 -2.66 -13.32 8.51
C SER A 38 -3.37 -12.07 8.01
N VAL A 39 -4.69 -12.17 7.83
CA VAL A 39 -5.53 -11.06 7.38
C VAL A 39 -6.51 -10.72 8.50
N PRO A 40 -6.50 -9.47 9.02
CA PRO A 40 -7.48 -9.06 10.01
C PRO A 40 -8.91 -9.14 9.48
N GLY A 41 -9.88 -9.40 10.38
CA GLY A 41 -11.28 -9.42 9.99
C GLY A 41 -11.92 -8.04 9.85
N ASP A 42 -11.30 -7.01 10.41
CA ASP A 42 -11.80 -5.63 10.39
C ASP A 42 -11.21 -4.88 9.19
N ILE A 43 -12.08 -4.25 8.41
CA ILE A 43 -11.64 -3.50 7.23
C ILE A 43 -10.69 -2.35 7.60
N LYS A 44 -10.89 -1.70 8.74
CA LYS A 44 -9.99 -0.64 9.19
C LYS A 44 -8.57 -1.18 9.38
N ASP A 45 -8.43 -2.30 10.05
CA ASP A 45 -7.12 -2.92 10.29
C ASP A 45 -6.49 -3.40 8.99
N GLN A 46 -7.28 -3.94 8.06
CA GLN A 46 -6.79 -4.31 6.74
C GLN A 46 -6.26 -3.09 5.98
N MET A 47 -6.96 -1.96 6.02
CA MET A 47 -6.52 -0.74 5.36
C MET A 47 -5.26 -0.16 5.98
N ILE A 48 -5.15 -0.20 7.31
CA ILE A 48 -3.92 0.21 8.00
C ILE A 48 -2.74 -0.63 7.53
N ASN A 49 -2.93 -1.95 7.42
CA ASN A 49 -1.88 -2.84 6.92
C ASN A 49 -1.49 -2.51 5.48
N CYS A 50 -2.47 -2.19 4.61
CA CYS A 50 -2.18 -1.74 3.25
C CYS A 50 -1.27 -0.50 3.26
N TYR A 51 -1.60 0.51 4.07
CA TYR A 51 -0.79 1.73 4.15
C TYR A 51 0.60 1.48 4.71
N ASN A 52 0.72 0.62 5.72
CA ASN A 52 2.04 0.24 6.23
C ASN A 52 2.87 -0.47 5.17
N ASN A 53 2.26 -1.36 4.39
CA ASN A 53 2.95 -2.06 3.31
C ASN A 53 3.35 -1.10 2.18
N ILE A 54 2.49 -0.15 1.83
CA ILE A 54 2.81 0.91 0.87
C ILE A 54 4.00 1.73 1.36
N LYS A 55 3.99 2.11 2.63
CA LYS A 55 5.08 2.90 3.24
C LYS A 55 6.42 2.19 3.11
N ILE A 56 6.45 0.88 3.32
CA ILE A 56 7.67 0.08 3.18
C ILE A 56 8.20 0.16 1.75
N VAL A 57 7.32 -0.05 0.76
CA VAL A 57 7.73 0.02 -0.66
C VAL A 57 8.22 1.42 -1.02
N LEU A 58 7.48 2.47 -0.60
CA LEU A 58 7.88 3.85 -0.87
C LEU A 58 9.28 4.17 -0.31
N SER A 59 9.59 3.66 0.88
CA SER A 59 10.88 3.91 1.52
C SER A 59 12.06 3.39 0.71
N GLU A 60 11.86 2.34 -0.08
CA GLU A 60 12.91 1.79 -0.96
C GLU A 60 13.24 2.75 -2.12
N PHE A 61 12.40 3.74 -2.36
CA PHE A 61 12.58 4.75 -3.41
C PHE A 61 12.79 6.15 -2.82
N ASP A 62 13.07 6.24 -1.53
CA ASP A 62 13.21 7.51 -0.80
C ASP A 62 11.96 8.39 -0.91
N ALA A 63 10.79 7.77 -1.02
CA ALA A 63 9.51 8.45 -1.12
C ALA A 63 8.69 8.25 0.16
N THR A 64 7.71 9.11 0.35
CA THR A 64 6.77 9.04 1.48
C THR A 64 5.35 9.14 0.96
N LEU A 65 4.38 8.95 1.86
CA LEU A 65 2.97 9.10 1.49
C LEU A 65 2.64 10.52 0.99
N ASP A 66 3.42 11.53 1.36
CA ASP A 66 3.25 12.89 0.84
C ASP A 66 3.50 12.99 -0.67
N ASN A 67 4.24 12.05 -1.23
CA ASN A 67 4.51 12.00 -2.67
C ASN A 67 3.41 11.31 -3.47
N VAL A 68 2.43 10.69 -2.81
CA VAL A 68 1.36 9.96 -3.48
C VAL A 68 0.38 10.93 -4.13
N ILE A 69 0.14 10.76 -5.43
CA ILE A 69 -0.77 11.61 -6.20
C ILE A 69 -2.04 10.88 -6.62
N ASP A 70 -2.05 9.56 -6.55
CA ASP A 70 -3.20 8.76 -6.94
C ASP A 70 -3.17 7.43 -6.17
N GLU A 71 -4.33 7.00 -5.68
CA GLU A 71 -4.48 5.72 -5.03
C GLU A 71 -5.88 5.16 -5.28
N THR A 72 -5.98 3.84 -5.33
CA THR A 72 -7.26 3.15 -5.53
C THR A 72 -7.43 2.11 -4.44
N TRP A 73 -8.63 2.05 -3.86
CA TRP A 73 -9.00 1.06 -2.88
C TRP A 73 -9.87 -0.02 -3.52
N PHE A 74 -9.41 -1.26 -3.45
CA PHE A 74 -10.18 -2.42 -3.87
C PHE A 74 -10.71 -3.11 -2.62
N VAL A 75 -12.02 -3.13 -2.44
CA VAL A 75 -12.66 -3.68 -1.24
C VAL A 75 -13.75 -4.68 -1.64
N THR A 76 -14.01 -5.66 -0.77
CA THR A 76 -15.04 -6.67 -1.03
C THR A 76 -16.43 -6.20 -0.63
N ASP A 77 -16.52 -5.23 0.30
CA ASP A 77 -17.77 -4.68 0.79
C ASP A 77 -17.66 -3.15 0.84
N VAL A 78 -18.25 -2.49 -0.16
CA VAL A 78 -18.20 -1.02 -0.29
C VAL A 78 -18.94 -0.34 0.87
N ASN A 79 -20.05 -0.92 1.32
CA ASN A 79 -20.85 -0.33 2.41
C ASN A 79 -20.05 -0.35 3.72
N GLU A 80 -19.43 -1.48 4.05
CA GLU A 80 -18.57 -1.58 5.22
C GLU A 80 -17.40 -0.58 5.15
N CYS A 81 -16.79 -0.45 3.98
CA CYS A 81 -15.71 0.50 3.76
C CYS A 81 -16.18 1.93 4.01
N MET A 82 -17.32 2.32 3.46
CA MET A 82 -17.85 3.67 3.62
C MET A 82 -18.29 3.97 5.05
N GLU A 83 -18.75 2.98 5.79
CA GLU A 83 -19.09 3.14 7.21
C GLU A 83 -17.84 3.42 8.07
N ASN A 84 -16.67 2.96 7.63
CA ASN A 84 -15.41 3.10 8.35
C ASN A 84 -14.47 4.14 7.74
N VAL A 85 -14.90 4.84 6.70
CA VAL A 85 -13.99 5.70 5.91
C VAL A 85 -13.33 6.79 6.74
N SER A 86 -14.06 7.42 7.65
CA SER A 86 -13.50 8.48 8.51
C SER A 86 -12.38 7.96 9.41
N GLU A 87 -12.59 6.77 10.02
CA GLU A 87 -11.58 6.15 10.87
C GLU A 87 -10.36 5.71 10.04
N ILE A 88 -10.58 5.22 8.83
CA ILE A 88 -9.49 4.83 7.93
C ILE A 88 -8.63 6.04 7.59
N PHE A 89 -9.24 7.17 7.25
CA PHE A 89 -8.49 8.39 6.94
C PHE A 89 -7.76 8.95 8.17
N ASP A 90 -8.36 8.88 9.35
CA ASP A 90 -7.71 9.30 10.59
C ASP A 90 -6.44 8.47 10.84
N GLU A 91 -6.53 7.14 10.69
CA GLU A 91 -5.38 6.27 10.86
C GLU A 91 -4.33 6.48 9.75
N ARG A 92 -4.76 6.75 8.54
CA ARG A 92 -3.85 7.08 7.44
C ARG A 92 -2.99 8.29 7.77
N GLU A 93 -3.59 9.33 8.35
CA GLU A 93 -2.86 10.52 8.79
C GLU A 93 -1.80 10.19 9.85
N ASN A 94 -2.07 9.22 10.72
CA ASN A 94 -1.11 8.81 11.75
C ASN A 94 0.08 8.03 11.19
N ILE A 95 -0.06 7.42 10.01
CA ILE A 95 1.02 6.66 9.36
C ILE A 95 2.01 7.59 8.63
N TYR A 96 1.56 8.77 8.26
CA TYR A 96 2.41 9.76 7.59
C TYR A 96 3.60 10.19 8.43
#